data_8ad244f4b7dc639bc5039de6a0e50350
#
_entry.id   8ad244f4b7dc639bc5039de6a0e50350
#
_cell.length_a   1.000
_cell.length_b   1.000
_cell.length_c   1.000
_cell.angle_alpha   90.00
_cell.angle_beta   90.00
_cell.angle_gamma   90.00
#
_symmetry.space_group_name_H-M   'P 1'
#
loop_
_entity.id
_entity.type
_entity.pdbx_description
1 polymer ?
#
loop_
_entity_poly.entity_id
_entity_poly.type
_entity_poly.pdbx_seq_one_letter_code
_entity_poly.pdbx_strand_id
1 'polypeptide(L)'
;MSDLGKIHLSVGDVLRQVAENEEFRRMASGRETPARIYGVPRGGIPVALAAAALFGFEPVDDPAQADLVVDDLVDSGTTRRRFEKRFPNATFVPLWTKGVDCPADVWLCFPWEESKERDEEDSLARVLEHAGLPVDEKETQALRDYLASRKVRS
;
A
#
# COMPACT_ATOMS: atom_id res chain seq x y z
N MET A 1 22.84 18.81 1.61
CA MET A 1 21.57 19.54 1.73
C MET A 1 20.39 18.77 1.16
N SER A 2 20.61 18.04 0.07
CA SER A 2 19.58 17.19 -0.51
C SER A 2 19.00 16.15 0.45
N ASP A 3 19.79 15.72 1.45
CA ASP A 3 19.34 14.70 2.41
C ASP A 3 18.32 15.22 3.41
N LEU A 4 18.25 16.54 3.61
CA LEU A 4 17.28 17.13 4.52
C LEU A 4 15.83 17.03 4.00
N GLY A 5 15.67 16.83 2.70
CA GLY A 5 14.36 16.66 2.09
C GLY A 5 13.90 15.22 1.94
N LYS A 6 14.68 14.25 2.43
CA LYS A 6 14.35 12.83 2.28
C LYS A 6 14.04 12.19 3.62
N ILE A 7 12.92 11.46 3.67
CA ILE A 7 12.57 10.63 4.81
C ILE A 7 12.53 9.18 4.35
N HIS A 8 13.38 8.36 4.94
CA HIS A 8 13.42 6.93 4.63
C HIS A 8 12.45 6.20 5.55
N LEU A 9 11.39 5.68 4.95
CA LEU A 9 10.39 4.93 5.69
C LEU A 9 10.85 3.49 5.86
N SER A 10 10.79 3.03 7.09
CA SER A 10 11.00 1.62 7.36
C SER A 10 9.72 0.87 7.04
N VAL A 11 9.85 -0.41 6.96
CA VAL A 11 8.73 -1.30 6.78
C VAL A 11 7.76 -1.21 7.96
N GLY A 12 8.29 -1.11 9.18
CA GLY A 12 7.48 -0.88 10.37
C GLY A 12 6.66 0.41 10.28
N ASP A 13 7.25 1.46 9.70
CA ASP A 13 6.54 2.73 9.49
C ASP A 13 5.33 2.55 8.57
N VAL A 14 5.52 1.81 7.48
CA VAL A 14 4.44 1.54 6.53
C VAL A 14 3.32 0.74 7.18
N LEU A 15 3.67 -0.31 7.91
CA LEU A 15 2.66 -1.15 8.58
C LEU A 15 1.90 -0.39 9.65
N ARG A 16 2.59 0.45 10.40
CA ARG A 16 1.93 1.28 11.41
C ARG A 16 0.93 2.22 10.76
N GLN A 17 1.34 2.85 9.67
CA GLN A 17 0.46 3.76 8.93
C GLN A 17 -0.77 3.03 8.40
N VAL A 18 -0.59 1.83 7.86
CA VAL A 18 -1.71 1.00 7.40
C VAL A 18 -2.62 0.63 8.57
N ALA A 19 -2.05 0.15 9.67
CA ALA A 19 -2.82 -0.31 10.84
C ALA A 19 -3.62 0.82 11.49
N GLU A 20 -3.10 2.03 11.47
CA GLU A 20 -3.73 3.20 12.06
C GLU A 20 -4.67 3.95 11.10
N ASN A 21 -4.76 3.53 9.85
CA ASN A 21 -5.60 4.20 8.86
C ASN A 21 -7.08 4.02 9.20
N GLU A 22 -7.76 5.14 9.40
CA GLU A 22 -9.16 5.14 9.81
C GLU A 22 -10.11 4.59 8.74
N GLU A 23 -9.83 4.87 7.47
CA GLU A 23 -10.65 4.38 6.37
C GLU A 23 -10.58 2.85 6.26
N PHE A 24 -9.39 2.29 6.44
CA PHE A 24 -9.23 0.84 6.44
C PHE A 24 -9.99 0.22 7.61
N ARG A 25 -9.89 0.81 8.79
CA ARG A 25 -10.62 0.33 9.98
C ARG A 25 -12.11 0.39 9.77
N ARG A 26 -12.59 1.49 9.20
CA ARG A 26 -14.02 1.68 8.92
C ARG A 26 -14.52 0.66 7.92
N MET A 27 -13.77 0.41 6.85
CA MET A 27 -14.16 -0.52 5.79
C MET A 27 -14.07 -1.99 6.23
N ALA A 28 -13.26 -2.27 7.23
CA ALA A 28 -13.15 -3.62 7.79
C ALA A 28 -14.29 -3.95 8.77
N SER A 29 -14.93 -2.93 9.32
CA SER A 29 -15.92 -3.07 10.38
C SER A 29 -17.31 -3.32 9.83
N GLY A 30 -18.02 -4.28 10.44
CA GLY A 30 -19.44 -4.48 10.20
C GLY A 30 -19.83 -5.07 8.84
N ARG A 31 -18.88 -5.65 8.11
CA ARG A 31 -19.16 -6.24 6.80
C ARG A 31 -19.28 -7.75 6.89
N GLU A 32 -20.26 -8.30 6.21
CA GLU A 32 -20.44 -9.75 6.10
C GLU A 32 -19.44 -10.38 5.15
N THR A 33 -19.06 -9.64 4.10
CA THR A 33 -18.07 -10.08 3.13
C THR A 33 -16.87 -9.12 3.16
N PRO A 34 -15.66 -9.62 2.89
CA PRO A 34 -14.47 -8.76 2.86
C PRO A 34 -14.61 -7.67 1.81
N ALA A 35 -14.16 -6.45 2.16
CA ALA A 35 -14.03 -5.39 1.18
C ALA A 35 -12.95 -5.77 0.16
N ARG A 36 -13.15 -5.37 -1.09
CA ARG A 36 -12.20 -5.62 -2.17
C ARG A 36 -11.27 -4.43 -2.31
N ILE A 37 -9.98 -4.70 -2.41
CA ILE A 37 -8.96 -3.66 -2.42
C ILE A 37 -8.11 -3.76 -3.68
N TYR A 38 -7.93 -2.60 -4.34
CA TYR A 38 -7.06 -2.47 -5.49
C TYR A 38 -5.92 -1.51 -5.16
N GLY A 39 -4.68 -1.95 -5.43
CA GLY A 39 -3.50 -1.10 -5.27
C GLY A 39 -3.11 -0.44 -6.57
N VAL A 40 -3.00 0.89 -6.55
CA VAL A 40 -2.56 1.63 -7.74
C VAL A 40 -1.11 1.24 -8.05
N PRO A 41 -0.84 0.70 -9.24
CA PRO A 41 0.54 0.36 -9.61
C PRO A 41 1.41 1.62 -9.62
N ARG A 42 2.60 1.54 -9.14
CA ARG A 42 3.30 0.38 -8.59
C ARG A 42 3.28 0.40 -7.07
N GLY A 43 3.46 1.57 -6.45
CA GLY A 43 3.61 1.72 -5.02
C GLY A 43 2.38 1.37 -4.19
N GLY A 44 1.20 1.48 -4.77
CA GLY A 44 -0.03 1.13 -4.06
C GLY A 44 -0.24 -0.36 -3.86
N ILE A 45 0.42 -1.20 -4.66
CA ILE A 45 0.24 -2.65 -4.56
C ILE A 45 0.76 -3.21 -3.23
N PRO A 46 1.99 -2.87 -2.77
CA PRO A 46 2.42 -3.30 -1.45
C PRO A 46 1.50 -2.83 -0.32
N VAL A 47 0.96 -1.62 -0.45
CA VAL A 47 0.01 -1.07 0.53
C VAL A 47 -1.27 -1.89 0.56
N ALA A 48 -1.81 -2.22 -0.61
CA ALA A 48 -3.02 -3.03 -0.72
C ALA A 48 -2.85 -4.41 -0.10
N LEU A 49 -1.71 -5.05 -0.36
CA LEU A 49 -1.41 -6.37 0.20
C LEU A 49 -1.22 -6.33 1.72
N ALA A 50 -0.56 -5.29 2.23
CA ALA A 50 -0.43 -5.10 3.67
C ALA A 50 -1.80 -4.87 4.33
N ALA A 51 -2.63 -4.04 3.72
CA ALA A 51 -3.98 -3.79 4.24
C ALA A 51 -4.85 -5.06 4.18
N ALA A 52 -4.72 -5.84 3.11
CA ALA A 52 -5.43 -7.11 2.99
C ALA A 52 -5.03 -8.08 4.11
N ALA A 53 -3.73 -8.17 4.40
CA ALA A 53 -3.24 -9.03 5.48
C ALA A 53 -3.72 -8.57 6.85
N LEU A 54 -3.70 -7.25 7.10
CA LEU A 54 -4.08 -6.69 8.39
C LEU A 54 -5.58 -6.69 8.65
N PHE A 55 -6.36 -6.43 7.63
CA PHE A 55 -7.81 -6.22 7.78
C PHE A 55 -8.68 -7.29 7.12
N GLY A 56 -8.05 -8.24 6.43
CA GLY A 56 -8.80 -9.30 5.76
C GLY A 56 -9.47 -8.88 4.47
N PHE A 57 -9.00 -7.82 3.82
CA PHE A 57 -9.55 -7.41 2.53
C PHE A 57 -9.17 -8.40 1.42
N GLU A 58 -9.99 -8.44 0.39
CA GLU A 58 -9.74 -9.28 -0.78
C GLU A 58 -9.05 -8.48 -1.87
N PRO A 59 -7.78 -8.78 -2.22
CA PRO A 59 -7.11 -8.09 -3.31
C PRO A 59 -7.76 -8.38 -4.65
N VAL A 60 -7.92 -7.35 -5.48
CA VAL A 60 -8.44 -7.48 -6.84
C VAL A 60 -7.52 -6.80 -7.83
N ASP A 61 -7.51 -7.29 -9.07
CA ASP A 61 -6.65 -6.77 -10.14
C ASP A 61 -7.34 -5.68 -10.97
N ASP A 62 -8.64 -5.54 -10.82
CA ASP A 62 -9.43 -4.59 -11.60
C ASP A 62 -10.03 -3.55 -10.67
N PRO A 63 -9.70 -2.26 -10.84
CA PRO A 63 -10.26 -1.22 -9.98
C PRO A 63 -11.77 -1.09 -10.09
N ALA A 64 -12.37 -1.54 -11.20
CA ALA A 64 -13.82 -1.53 -11.35
C ALA A 64 -14.52 -2.47 -10.35
N GLN A 65 -13.78 -3.45 -9.82
CA GLN A 65 -14.31 -4.40 -8.84
C GLN A 65 -14.00 -4.02 -7.40
N ALA A 66 -13.26 -2.93 -7.20
CA ALA A 66 -12.77 -2.57 -5.89
C ALA A 66 -13.77 -1.74 -5.09
N ASP A 67 -13.81 -1.98 -3.80
CA ASP A 67 -14.45 -1.10 -2.82
C ASP A 67 -13.47 -0.02 -2.35
N LEU A 68 -12.18 -0.36 -2.34
CA LEU A 68 -11.08 0.51 -1.94
C LEU A 68 -10.03 0.55 -3.04
N VAL A 69 -9.62 1.76 -3.40
CA VAL A 69 -8.46 1.98 -4.27
C VAL A 69 -7.41 2.69 -3.44
N VAL A 70 -6.22 2.10 -3.32
CA VAL A 70 -5.18 2.62 -2.44
C VAL A 70 -3.90 2.95 -3.19
N ASP A 71 -3.22 3.98 -2.71
CA ASP A 71 -1.93 4.39 -3.22
C ASP A 71 -1.00 4.67 -2.05
N ASP A 72 0.30 4.62 -2.28
CA ASP A 72 1.28 4.86 -1.23
C ASP A 72 1.34 6.34 -0.85
N LEU A 73 1.27 7.22 -1.82
CA LEU A 73 1.44 8.65 -1.61
C LEU A 73 0.59 9.45 -2.58
N VAL A 74 -0.08 10.48 -2.06
CA VAL A 74 -0.70 11.52 -2.88
C VAL A 74 0.13 12.78 -2.78
N ASP A 75 0.62 13.26 -3.92
CA ASP A 75 1.40 14.48 -4.04
C ASP A 75 0.54 15.61 -4.61
N SER A 76 0.33 15.61 -5.92
CA SER A 76 -0.50 16.61 -6.60
C SER A 76 -2.00 16.32 -6.55
N GLY A 77 -2.35 15.06 -6.30
CA GLY A 77 -3.74 14.63 -6.33
C GLY A 77 -4.27 14.25 -7.70
N THR A 78 -3.42 14.27 -8.72
CA THR A 78 -3.84 13.95 -10.10
C THR A 78 -4.32 12.51 -10.22
N THR A 79 -3.57 11.56 -9.67
CA THR A 79 -3.94 10.14 -9.68
C THR A 79 -5.25 9.92 -8.93
N ARG A 80 -5.36 10.53 -7.74
CA ARG A 80 -6.56 10.43 -6.91
C ARG A 80 -7.80 10.91 -7.68
N ARG A 81 -7.72 12.10 -8.29
CA ARG A 81 -8.85 12.66 -9.03
C ARG A 81 -9.25 11.78 -10.21
N ARG A 82 -8.26 11.18 -10.90
CA ARG A 82 -8.52 10.28 -12.02
C ARG A 82 -9.31 9.04 -11.58
N PHE A 83 -8.89 8.42 -10.48
CA PHE A 83 -9.57 7.23 -9.97
C PHE A 83 -10.94 7.56 -9.39
N GLU A 84 -11.07 8.67 -8.67
CA GLU A 84 -12.36 9.09 -8.12
C GLU A 84 -13.39 9.39 -9.22
N LYS A 85 -12.94 9.98 -10.31
CA LYS A 85 -13.80 10.28 -11.44
C LYS A 85 -14.23 9.02 -12.19
N ARG A 86 -13.31 8.09 -12.39
CA ARG A 86 -13.55 6.88 -13.17
C ARG A 86 -14.27 5.80 -12.38
N PHE A 87 -14.02 5.72 -11.09
CA PHE A 87 -14.57 4.70 -10.20
C PHE A 87 -15.22 5.36 -8.98
N PRO A 88 -16.35 6.06 -9.18
CA PRO A 88 -16.94 6.87 -8.10
C PRO A 88 -17.50 6.03 -6.95
N ASN A 89 -17.72 4.73 -7.16
CA ASN A 89 -18.24 3.84 -6.11
C ASN A 89 -17.13 3.30 -5.20
N ALA A 90 -15.88 3.45 -5.60
CA ALA A 90 -14.73 3.04 -4.78
C ALA A 90 -14.25 4.21 -3.94
N THR A 91 -13.80 3.89 -2.73
CA THR A 91 -13.17 4.89 -1.85
C THR A 91 -11.68 4.92 -2.11
N PHE A 92 -11.15 6.08 -2.48
CA PHE A 92 -9.71 6.24 -2.67
C PHE A 92 -9.04 6.54 -1.33
N VAL A 93 -8.04 5.73 -0.98
CA VAL A 93 -7.32 5.85 0.29
C VAL A 93 -5.83 6.02 0.02
N PRO A 94 -5.28 7.23 0.17
CA PRO A 94 -3.83 7.41 0.16
C PRO A 94 -3.27 7.00 1.52
N LEU A 95 -2.12 6.35 1.53
CA LEU A 95 -1.47 6.01 2.79
C LEU A 95 -0.82 7.26 3.41
N TRP A 96 -0.13 8.04 2.58
CA TRP A 96 0.36 9.37 2.96
C TRP A 96 -0.16 10.40 1.98
N THR A 97 -0.45 11.58 2.50
CA THR A 97 -0.79 12.75 1.70
C THR A 97 0.17 13.87 2.05
N LYS A 98 0.92 14.36 1.06
CA LYS A 98 1.84 15.49 1.26
C LYS A 98 1.07 16.72 1.73
N GLY A 99 1.61 17.40 2.74
CA GLY A 99 0.98 18.54 3.35
C GLY A 99 -0.03 18.20 4.45
N VAL A 100 -0.34 16.91 4.63
CA VAL A 100 -1.26 16.43 5.68
C VAL A 100 -0.54 15.47 6.63
N ASP A 101 -0.06 14.34 6.09
CA ASP A 101 0.61 13.30 6.88
C ASP A 101 2.12 13.51 6.96
N CYS A 102 2.66 14.29 6.05
CA CYS A 102 4.09 14.61 5.98
C CYS A 102 4.24 16.01 5.37
N PRO A 103 5.40 16.67 5.56
CA PRO A 103 5.63 17.97 4.94
C PRO A 103 5.54 17.91 3.41
N ALA A 104 5.02 18.99 2.81
CA ALA A 104 4.79 19.04 1.37
C ALA A 104 6.09 19.01 0.55
N ASP A 105 7.20 19.46 1.13
CA ASP A 105 8.50 19.57 0.47
C ASP A 105 9.43 18.38 0.73
N VAL A 106 8.91 17.31 1.33
CA VAL A 106 9.70 16.15 1.71
C VAL A 106 9.52 15.04 0.68
N TRP A 107 10.61 14.34 0.39
CA TRP A 107 10.59 13.14 -0.45
C TRP A 107 10.51 11.90 0.47
N LEU A 108 9.43 11.15 0.35
CA LEU A 108 9.30 9.88 1.08
C LEU A 108 9.94 8.76 0.27
N CYS A 109 10.89 8.08 0.89
CA CYS A 109 11.55 6.92 0.29
C CYS A 109 10.95 5.66 0.90
N PHE A 110 10.21 4.93 0.11
CA PHE A 110 9.55 3.69 0.56
C PHE A 110 10.53 2.51 0.50
N PRO A 111 10.34 1.50 1.36
CA PRO A 111 11.26 0.35 1.39
C PRO A 111 11.39 -0.37 0.04
N TRP A 112 10.33 -0.40 -0.73
CA TRP A 112 10.34 -1.06 -2.05
C TRP A 112 11.02 -0.23 -3.14
N GLU A 113 11.31 1.04 -2.89
CA GLU A 113 12.00 1.90 -3.86
C GLU A 113 13.51 1.84 -3.74
N GLU A 114 14.02 1.52 -2.56
CA GLU A 114 15.45 1.58 -2.25
C GLU A 114 16.24 0.35 -2.67
N SER A 115 15.58 -0.68 -3.11
CA SER A 115 16.21 -1.97 -3.21
C SER A 115 16.75 -2.30 -4.58
N LYS A 116 17.84 -1.67 -4.98
CA LYS A 116 18.65 -2.24 -6.06
C LYS A 116 19.52 -3.40 -5.55
N GLU A 117 19.72 -3.49 -4.24
CA GLU A 117 20.61 -4.46 -3.62
C GLU A 117 19.94 -5.35 -2.57
N ARG A 118 18.73 -4.99 -2.12
CA ARG A 118 17.97 -5.79 -1.18
C ARG A 118 16.97 -6.65 -1.91
N ASP A 119 16.84 -7.86 -1.43
CA ASP A 119 15.75 -8.70 -1.87
C ASP A 119 14.44 -8.09 -1.36
N GLU A 120 13.66 -7.51 -2.28
CA GLU A 120 12.37 -6.90 -1.96
C GLU A 120 11.41 -7.90 -1.34
N GLU A 121 11.53 -9.17 -1.74
CA GLU A 121 10.77 -10.28 -1.18
C GLU A 121 11.02 -10.42 0.31
N ASP A 122 12.29 -10.40 0.71
CA ASP A 122 12.69 -10.50 2.11
C ASP A 122 12.22 -9.30 2.91
N SER A 123 12.29 -8.11 2.34
CA SER A 123 11.83 -6.89 3.00
C SER A 123 10.37 -6.97 3.37
N LEU A 124 9.53 -7.32 2.42
CA LEU A 124 8.09 -7.34 2.63
C LEU A 124 7.62 -8.52 3.47
N ALA A 125 8.26 -9.68 3.33
CA ALA A 125 7.97 -10.83 4.18
C ALA A 125 8.32 -10.55 5.64
N ARG A 126 9.47 -9.93 5.90
CA ARG A 126 9.89 -9.55 7.25
C ARG A 126 8.94 -8.56 7.91
N VAL A 127 8.30 -7.74 7.11
CA VAL A 127 7.32 -6.77 7.57
C VAL A 127 6.16 -7.43 8.21
N LEU A 128 5.59 -8.37 7.49
CA LEU A 128 4.42 -9.09 7.95
C LEU A 128 4.78 -9.93 9.18
N GLU A 129 5.96 -10.56 9.17
CA GLU A 129 6.44 -11.32 10.32
C GLU A 129 6.72 -10.43 11.54
N HIS A 130 7.35 -9.27 11.30
CA HIS A 130 7.74 -8.37 12.39
C HIS A 130 6.55 -7.74 13.10
N ALA A 131 5.45 -7.59 12.38
CA ALA A 131 4.21 -7.06 12.95
C ALA A 131 3.44 -8.08 13.80
N GLY A 132 3.95 -9.31 13.90
CA GLY A 132 3.28 -10.36 14.66
C GLY A 132 1.96 -10.79 14.03
N LEU A 133 1.79 -10.50 12.76
CA LEU A 133 0.59 -10.87 12.04
C LEU A 133 0.70 -12.30 11.54
N PRO A 134 -0.38 -13.06 11.62
CA PRO A 134 -0.39 -14.37 10.99
C PRO A 134 -0.29 -14.15 9.48
N VAL A 135 0.89 -14.46 8.94
CA VAL A 135 1.12 -14.38 7.50
C VAL A 135 0.42 -15.58 6.88
N ASP A 136 -0.70 -15.32 6.22
CA ASP A 136 -1.33 -16.33 5.40
C ASP A 136 -0.38 -16.62 4.24
N GLU A 137 -0.01 -17.89 4.04
CA GLU A 137 0.86 -18.30 2.93
C GLU A 137 0.34 -17.82 1.58
N LYS A 138 -0.96 -17.77 1.43
CA LYS A 138 -1.61 -17.33 0.21
C LYS A 138 -1.31 -15.86 -0.11
N GLU A 139 -1.34 -15.01 0.90
CA GLU A 139 -1.04 -13.59 0.75
C GLU A 139 0.44 -13.37 0.54
N THR A 140 1.29 -14.13 1.24
CA THR A 140 2.72 -14.10 1.05
C THR A 140 3.09 -14.54 -0.37
N GLN A 141 2.42 -15.57 -0.88
CA GLN A 141 2.65 -16.04 -2.23
C GLN A 141 2.22 -15.01 -3.27
N ALA A 142 1.08 -14.36 -3.06
CA ALA A 142 0.63 -13.28 -3.94
C ALA A 142 1.64 -12.14 -4.01
N LEU A 143 2.23 -11.81 -2.87
CA LEU A 143 3.27 -10.79 -2.79
C LEU A 143 4.54 -11.22 -3.54
N ARG A 144 4.96 -12.47 -3.36
CA ARG A 144 6.12 -13.02 -4.07
C ARG A 144 5.89 -13.03 -5.58
N ASP A 145 4.70 -13.43 -6.01
CA ASP A 145 4.33 -13.45 -7.41
C ASP A 145 4.37 -12.05 -8.01
N TYR A 146 3.89 -11.07 -7.26
CA TYR A 146 3.95 -9.68 -7.68
C TYR A 146 5.39 -9.19 -7.85
N LEU A 147 6.24 -9.48 -6.87
CA LEU A 147 7.63 -9.07 -6.93
C LEU A 147 8.39 -9.76 -8.05
N ALA A 148 8.12 -11.03 -8.29
CA ALA A 148 8.70 -11.77 -9.40
C ALA A 148 8.26 -11.18 -10.75
N SER A 149 6.98 -10.80 -10.86
CA SER A 149 6.44 -10.14 -12.04
C SER A 149 7.14 -8.81 -12.33
N ARG A 150 7.45 -8.04 -11.28
CA ARG A 150 8.20 -6.79 -11.42
C ARG A 150 9.61 -7.01 -11.97
N LYS A 151 10.30 -8.03 -11.49
CA LYS A 151 11.67 -8.35 -11.92
C LYS A 151 11.73 -8.72 -13.40
N VAL A 152 10.70 -9.37 -13.88
CA VAL A 152 10.62 -9.78 -15.30
C VAL A 152 10.36 -8.57 -16.21
N ARG A 153 9.69 -7.55 -15.70
CA ARG A 153 9.33 -6.36 -16.47
C ARG A 153 10.42 -5.28 -16.51
N SER A 154 11.39 -5.39 -15.64
CA SER A 154 12.51 -4.46 -15.66
C SER A 154 13.62 -4.88 -16.66
#